data_8a0b27200d7572fb0bad8ffb0b857235
#
_entry.id   8a0b27200d7572fb0bad8ffb0b857235
#
_cell.length_a   1.000
_cell.length_b   1.000
_cell.length_c   1.000
_cell.angle_alpha   90.00
_cell.angle_beta   90.00
_cell.angle_gamma   90.00
#
_symmetry.space_group_name_H-M   'P 1'
#
loop_
_entity.id
_entity.type
_entity.pdbx_description
1 polymer ?
#
loop_
_entity_poly.entity_id
_entity_poly.type
_entity_poly.pdbx_seq_one_letter_code
_entity_poly.pdbx_strand_id
1 'polypeptide(L)'
;DSVSLTIFDQEIRNYIPPRSRASHLRAIISALEEAEPSGDTGISEILHSLAKRIIRRGLVILISDLLDQPTEILTALKHFRHRKHEIIVLHLIDEAERDFPFDGTVVFRDIETGNMLSTHAGTLKASYIRQFNQFVSNYQRECGANFIDYEQIGTTTKFDYALSSYLSRRK
;
A
#
# COMPACT_ATOMS: atom_id res chain seq x y z
N ASP A 1 -7.09 12.48 19.58
CA ASP A 1 -7.28 11.21 18.88
C ASP A 1 -6.17 10.23 19.27
N SER A 2 -6.44 8.93 19.24
CA SER A 2 -5.43 7.91 19.48
C SER A 2 -4.92 7.35 18.15
N VAL A 3 -3.61 7.21 18.05
CA VAL A 3 -2.93 6.69 16.84
C VAL A 3 -2.20 5.41 17.19
N SER A 4 -2.20 4.44 16.28
CA SER A 4 -1.39 3.22 16.33
C SER A 4 -0.57 3.08 15.05
N LEU A 5 0.53 2.33 15.13
CA LEU A 5 1.35 1.99 13.97
C LEU A 5 1.52 0.47 13.92
N THR A 6 1.46 -0.07 12.71
CA THR A 6 1.88 -1.44 12.42
C THR A 6 2.83 -1.40 11.23
N ILE A 7 4.05 -1.87 11.42
CA ILE A 7 5.04 -2.09 10.35
C ILE A 7 5.09 -3.59 10.11
N PHE A 8 5.01 -4.00 8.87
CA PHE A 8 4.96 -5.41 8.51
C PHE A 8 5.59 -5.68 7.13
N ASP A 9 6.01 -6.92 6.96
CA ASP A 9 6.35 -7.57 5.69
C ASP A 9 5.59 -8.91 5.60
N GLN A 10 6.24 -10.08 5.68
CA GLN A 10 5.56 -11.38 5.84
C GLN A 10 5.00 -11.58 7.26
N GLU A 11 5.48 -10.79 8.22
CA GLU A 11 5.01 -10.80 9.60
C GLU A 11 4.94 -9.37 10.17
N ILE A 12 4.28 -9.22 11.33
CA ILE A 12 4.24 -7.94 12.01
C ILE A 12 5.60 -7.70 12.67
N ARG A 13 6.40 -6.76 12.12
CA ARG A 13 7.71 -6.37 12.63
C ARG A 13 7.61 -5.46 13.84
N ASN A 14 6.69 -4.51 13.80
CA ASN A 14 6.47 -3.58 14.90
C ASN A 14 4.97 -3.29 15.05
N TYR A 15 4.50 -3.30 16.29
CA TYR A 15 3.13 -2.92 16.63
C TYR A 15 3.13 -1.95 17.80
N ILE A 16 2.79 -0.70 17.53
CA ILE A 16 2.61 0.34 18.55
C ILE A 16 1.11 0.51 18.79
N PRO A 17 0.61 0.16 19.99
CA PRO A 17 -0.81 0.21 20.30
C PRO A 17 -1.34 1.64 20.34
N PRO A 18 -2.67 1.85 20.15
CA PRO A 18 -3.26 3.18 20.06
C PRO A 18 -3.14 3.95 21.38
N ARG A 19 -2.57 5.16 21.32
CA ARG A 19 -2.48 6.12 22.42
C ARG A 19 -2.61 7.55 21.90
N SER A 20 -2.90 8.51 22.80
CA SER A 20 -3.17 9.92 22.46
C SER A 20 -2.16 10.92 23.08
N ARG A 21 -1.08 10.45 23.70
CA ARG A 21 -0.07 11.34 24.33
C ARG A 21 0.92 11.88 23.31
N ALA A 22 1.41 13.10 23.48
CA ALA A 22 2.39 13.72 22.57
C ALA A 22 3.70 12.90 22.44
N SER A 23 4.15 12.25 23.51
CA SER A 23 5.32 11.35 23.50
C SER A 23 5.11 10.12 22.60
N HIS A 24 3.85 9.75 22.37
CA HIS A 24 3.50 8.61 21.52
C HIS A 24 3.77 8.88 20.04
N LEU A 25 3.54 10.11 19.58
CA LEU A 25 3.87 10.50 18.21
C LEU A 25 5.38 10.38 17.94
N ARG A 26 6.22 10.76 18.92
CA ARG A 26 7.69 10.58 18.79
C ARG A 26 8.06 9.11 18.66
N ALA A 27 7.44 8.22 19.46
CA ALA A 27 7.68 6.79 19.37
C ALA A 27 7.30 6.22 17.99
N ILE A 28 6.20 6.72 17.38
CA ILE A 28 5.80 6.34 16.02
C ILE A 28 6.85 6.81 15.00
N ILE A 29 7.30 8.06 15.10
CA ILE A 29 8.30 8.61 14.17
C ILE A 29 9.61 7.84 14.28
N SER A 30 10.14 7.61 15.51
CA SER A 30 11.37 6.82 15.70
C SER A 30 11.22 5.41 15.12
N ALA A 31 10.09 4.74 15.32
CA ALA A 31 9.87 3.42 14.78
C ALA A 31 9.83 3.39 13.23
N LEU A 32 9.36 4.46 12.59
CA LEU A 32 9.40 4.61 11.14
C LEU A 32 10.81 4.91 10.63
N GLU A 33 11.59 5.73 11.37
CA GLU A 33 12.99 6.04 11.03
C GLU A 33 13.92 4.83 11.18
N GLU A 34 13.62 3.93 12.13
CA GLU A 34 14.38 2.72 12.40
C GLU A 34 13.95 1.51 11.53
N ALA A 35 12.86 1.66 10.78
CA ALA A 35 12.33 0.58 9.96
C ALA A 35 13.25 0.31 8.76
N GLU A 36 13.77 -0.90 8.67
CA GLU A 36 14.53 -1.38 7.52
C GLU A 36 13.64 -2.27 6.65
N PRO A 37 13.51 -1.98 5.34
CA PRO A 37 12.80 -2.84 4.41
C PRO A 37 13.48 -4.22 4.34
N SER A 38 12.72 -5.30 4.50
CA SER A 38 13.28 -6.65 4.43
C SER A 38 12.23 -7.68 4.02
N GLY A 39 12.67 -8.67 3.22
CA GLY A 39 11.89 -9.85 2.85
C GLY A 39 10.72 -9.60 1.91
N ASP A 40 10.06 -10.69 1.53
CA ASP A 40 8.83 -10.69 0.74
C ASP A 40 7.68 -10.09 1.53
N THR A 41 6.62 -9.66 0.87
CA THR A 41 5.45 -9.05 1.51
C THR A 41 4.25 -10.00 1.51
N GLY A 42 3.69 -10.28 2.69
CA GLY A 42 2.44 -11.03 2.87
C GLY A 42 1.31 -10.12 3.35
N ILE A 43 0.92 -9.12 2.54
CA ILE A 43 -0.04 -8.06 2.92
C ILE A 43 -1.37 -8.65 3.35
N SER A 44 -1.89 -9.61 2.60
CA SER A 44 -3.23 -10.18 2.79
C SER A 44 -3.38 -10.87 4.14
N GLU A 45 -2.42 -11.73 4.52
CA GLU A 45 -2.46 -12.46 5.79
C GLU A 45 -2.36 -11.51 6.99
N ILE A 46 -1.48 -10.51 6.89
CA ILE A 46 -1.31 -9.50 7.93
C ILE A 46 -2.58 -8.67 8.10
N LEU A 47 -3.19 -8.21 7.02
CA LEU A 47 -4.45 -7.46 7.07
C LEU A 47 -5.57 -8.29 7.70
N HIS A 48 -5.69 -9.57 7.36
CA HIS A 48 -6.66 -10.47 7.99
C HIS A 48 -6.41 -10.62 9.49
N SER A 49 -5.15 -10.75 9.91
CA SER A 49 -4.77 -10.81 11.32
C SER A 49 -5.12 -9.51 12.05
N LEU A 50 -4.77 -8.36 11.47
CA LEU A 50 -5.07 -7.04 12.03
C LEU A 50 -6.57 -6.78 12.13
N ALA A 51 -7.36 -7.17 11.11
CA ALA A 51 -8.80 -7.03 11.14
C ALA A 51 -9.45 -7.79 12.30
N LYS A 52 -8.86 -8.90 12.75
CA LYS A 52 -9.31 -9.64 13.94
C LYS A 52 -8.90 -8.93 15.25
N ARG A 53 -7.72 -8.30 15.28
CA ARG A 53 -7.13 -7.68 16.48
C ARG A 53 -7.71 -6.30 16.79
N ILE A 54 -8.01 -5.51 15.76
CA ILE A 54 -8.53 -4.13 15.93
C ILE A 54 -10.03 -4.20 16.19
N ILE A 55 -10.41 -4.15 17.48
CA ILE A 55 -11.80 -4.29 17.91
C ILE A 55 -12.55 -2.95 17.88
N ARG A 56 -11.86 -1.85 18.25
CA ARG A 56 -12.51 -0.53 18.33
C ARG A 56 -12.59 0.11 16.95
N ARG A 57 -13.75 0.62 16.60
CA ARG A 57 -13.96 1.37 15.33
C ARG A 57 -13.00 2.55 15.23
N GLY A 58 -12.47 2.75 14.07
CA GLY A 58 -11.53 3.84 13.78
C GLY A 58 -11.21 3.93 12.30
N LEU A 59 -10.32 4.82 11.97
CA LEU A 59 -9.74 4.98 10.64
C LEU A 59 -8.53 4.06 10.52
N VAL A 60 -8.50 3.25 9.47
CA VAL A 60 -7.36 2.41 9.07
C VAL A 60 -6.78 3.01 7.80
N ILE A 61 -5.49 3.35 7.82
CA ILE A 61 -4.76 3.84 6.66
C ILE A 61 -3.77 2.75 6.28
N LEU A 62 -3.95 2.17 5.10
CA LEU A 62 -3.00 1.24 4.48
C LEU A 62 -2.11 2.01 3.50
N ILE A 63 -0.80 1.94 3.69
CA ILE A 63 0.21 2.54 2.80
C ILE A 63 1.02 1.37 2.23
N SER A 64 0.92 1.12 0.94
CA SER A 64 1.55 -0.02 0.28
C SER A 64 1.55 0.13 -1.25
N ASP A 65 2.42 -0.61 -1.93
CA ASP A 65 2.43 -0.83 -3.38
C ASP A 65 1.40 -1.88 -3.84
N LEU A 66 0.77 -2.59 -2.89
CA LEU A 66 -0.26 -3.62 -3.10
C LEU A 66 0.20 -4.79 -3.99
N LEU A 67 1.51 -5.08 -4.04
CA LEU A 67 2.10 -6.16 -4.83
C LEU A 67 1.92 -7.53 -4.15
N ASP A 68 0.67 -7.96 -4.01
CA ASP A 68 0.26 -9.27 -3.51
C ASP A 68 -1.03 -9.66 -4.26
N GLN A 69 -1.65 -10.76 -3.89
CA GLN A 69 -2.90 -11.26 -4.49
C GLN A 69 -4.05 -10.25 -4.31
N PRO A 70 -4.51 -9.54 -5.36
CA PRO A 70 -5.50 -8.46 -5.20
C PRO A 70 -6.81 -8.92 -4.56
N THR A 71 -7.25 -10.15 -4.87
CA THR A 71 -8.47 -10.73 -4.32
C THR A 71 -8.40 -10.92 -2.81
N GLU A 72 -7.25 -11.32 -2.29
CA GLU A 72 -7.02 -11.55 -0.88
C GLU A 72 -6.92 -10.22 -0.12
N ILE A 73 -6.16 -9.25 -0.64
CA ILE A 73 -6.08 -7.90 -0.07
C ILE A 73 -7.46 -7.27 0.02
N LEU A 74 -8.23 -7.29 -1.08
CA LEU A 74 -9.58 -6.73 -1.12
C LEU A 74 -10.53 -7.43 -0.15
N THR A 75 -10.40 -8.74 0.02
CA THR A 75 -11.18 -9.50 1.00
C THR A 75 -10.83 -9.08 2.43
N ALA A 76 -9.54 -8.89 2.73
CA ALA A 76 -9.09 -8.41 4.03
C ALA A 76 -9.60 -6.98 4.32
N LEU A 77 -9.54 -6.08 3.34
CA LEU A 77 -10.08 -4.73 3.46
C LEU A 77 -11.61 -4.74 3.71
N LYS A 78 -12.35 -5.62 3.02
CA LYS A 78 -13.78 -5.80 3.27
C LYS A 78 -14.07 -6.26 4.71
N HIS A 79 -13.20 -7.07 5.33
CA HIS A 79 -13.35 -7.45 6.75
C HIS A 79 -13.29 -6.23 7.69
N PHE A 80 -12.39 -5.28 7.45
CA PHE A 80 -12.37 -4.03 8.22
C PHE A 80 -13.66 -3.23 8.04
N ARG A 81 -14.18 -3.14 6.80
CA ARG A 81 -15.46 -2.46 6.52
C ARG A 81 -16.63 -3.11 7.24
N HIS A 82 -16.72 -4.45 7.24
CA HIS A 82 -17.74 -5.18 7.99
C HIS A 82 -17.70 -4.87 9.49
N ARG A 83 -16.53 -4.62 10.04
CA ARG A 83 -16.32 -4.15 11.42
C ARG A 83 -16.54 -2.66 11.60
N LYS A 84 -17.03 -1.98 10.55
CA LYS A 84 -17.40 -0.55 10.54
C LYS A 84 -16.18 0.37 10.72
N HIS A 85 -14.97 -0.06 10.35
CA HIS A 85 -13.84 0.86 10.21
C HIS A 85 -14.00 1.70 8.94
N GLU A 86 -13.50 2.93 8.98
CA GLU A 86 -13.20 3.71 7.78
C GLU A 86 -11.84 3.25 7.25
N ILE A 87 -11.69 3.19 5.93
CA ILE A 87 -10.44 2.70 5.32
C ILE A 87 -9.99 3.68 4.26
N ILE A 88 -8.71 4.01 4.30
CA ILE A 88 -8.00 4.72 3.26
C ILE A 88 -6.88 3.82 2.77
N VAL A 89 -6.80 3.60 1.48
CA VAL A 89 -5.69 2.93 0.82
C VAL A 89 -4.88 3.99 0.08
N LEU A 90 -3.64 4.20 0.51
CA LEU A 90 -2.65 5.00 -0.17
C LEU A 90 -1.76 4.06 -0.98
N HIS A 91 -2.07 3.92 -2.26
CA HIS A 91 -1.34 3.05 -3.17
C HIS A 91 -0.10 3.77 -3.69
N LEU A 92 1.07 3.32 -3.24
CA LEU A 92 2.35 3.85 -3.69
C LEU A 92 2.69 3.28 -5.06
N ILE A 93 3.03 4.15 -6.01
CA ILE A 93 3.34 3.77 -7.38
C ILE A 93 4.61 4.49 -7.80
N ASP A 94 5.60 3.76 -8.28
CA ASP A 94 6.76 4.36 -8.93
C ASP A 94 6.42 4.83 -10.35
N GLU A 95 7.00 5.95 -10.77
CA GLU A 95 6.76 6.48 -12.12
C GLU A 95 7.27 5.52 -13.20
N ALA A 96 8.34 4.76 -12.91
CA ALA A 96 8.86 3.77 -13.84
C ALA A 96 7.89 2.58 -14.01
N GLU A 97 7.14 2.23 -12.97
CA GLU A 97 6.08 1.22 -13.06
C GLU A 97 4.90 1.73 -13.89
N ARG A 98 4.49 2.97 -13.66
CA ARG A 98 3.36 3.57 -14.38
C ARG A 98 3.64 3.81 -15.86
N ASP A 99 4.81 4.37 -16.18
CA ASP A 99 5.12 4.90 -17.50
C ASP A 99 5.98 3.96 -18.36
N PHE A 100 6.62 2.97 -17.72
CA PHE A 100 7.54 2.01 -18.34
C PHE A 100 8.55 2.71 -19.27
N PRO A 101 9.43 3.57 -18.75
CA PRO A 101 10.32 4.43 -19.54
C PRO A 101 11.56 3.68 -20.11
N PHE A 102 11.48 2.36 -20.18
CA PHE A 102 12.58 1.51 -20.64
C PHE A 102 12.52 1.34 -22.15
N ASP A 103 13.71 1.25 -22.78
CA ASP A 103 13.89 1.01 -24.21
C ASP A 103 15.07 0.04 -24.49
N GLY A 104 15.08 -0.55 -25.68
CA GLY A 104 16.12 -1.51 -26.08
C GLY A 104 16.08 -2.82 -25.26
N THR A 105 17.26 -3.46 -25.16
CA THR A 105 17.44 -4.67 -24.35
C THR A 105 17.71 -4.28 -22.90
N VAL A 106 16.88 -4.76 -21.99
CA VAL A 106 16.96 -4.50 -20.54
C VAL A 106 17.05 -5.81 -19.77
N VAL A 107 17.67 -5.73 -18.60
CA VAL A 107 17.70 -6.82 -17.63
C VAL A 107 16.96 -6.34 -16.39
N PHE A 108 15.79 -6.88 -16.16
CA PHE A 108 15.08 -6.68 -14.91
C PHE A 108 15.61 -7.65 -13.87
N ARG A 109 15.93 -7.13 -12.69
CA ARG A 109 16.33 -7.93 -11.54
C ARG A 109 15.28 -7.80 -10.47
N ASP A 110 14.73 -8.92 -10.07
CA ASP A 110 13.89 -9.01 -8.87
C ASP A 110 14.77 -8.80 -7.63
N ILE A 111 14.44 -7.81 -6.83
CA ILE A 111 15.23 -7.44 -5.66
C ILE A 111 15.04 -8.47 -4.54
N GLU A 112 13.90 -9.12 -4.45
CA GLU A 112 13.55 -10.09 -3.41
C GLU A 112 14.17 -11.46 -3.68
N THR A 113 13.98 -11.98 -4.88
CA THR A 113 14.46 -13.32 -5.26
C THR A 113 15.84 -13.34 -5.91
N GLY A 114 16.31 -12.18 -6.39
CA GLY A 114 17.54 -12.05 -7.18
C GLY A 114 17.43 -12.59 -8.62
N ASN A 115 16.26 -13.05 -9.05
CA ASN A 115 16.02 -13.54 -10.39
C ASN A 115 16.21 -12.43 -11.42
N MET A 116 16.72 -12.80 -12.60
CA MET A 116 16.95 -11.86 -13.70
C MET A 116 16.12 -12.25 -14.92
N LEU A 117 15.48 -11.26 -15.53
CA LEU A 117 14.79 -11.39 -16.80
C LEU A 117 15.39 -10.46 -17.82
N SER A 118 16.08 -11.02 -18.82
CA SER A 118 16.59 -10.26 -19.97
C SER A 118 15.54 -10.26 -21.09
N THR A 119 15.17 -9.07 -21.55
CA THR A 119 14.12 -8.93 -22.56
C THR A 119 14.25 -7.61 -23.33
N HIS A 120 13.51 -7.49 -24.43
CA HIS A 120 13.41 -6.25 -25.18
C HIS A 120 12.22 -5.43 -24.67
N ALA A 121 12.49 -4.26 -24.07
CA ALA A 121 11.49 -3.44 -23.40
C ALA A 121 10.31 -3.08 -24.31
N GLY A 122 10.57 -2.71 -25.57
CA GLY A 122 9.52 -2.35 -26.53
C GLY A 122 8.51 -3.46 -26.78
N THR A 123 8.90 -4.73 -26.70
CA THR A 123 8.01 -5.87 -26.86
C THR A 123 7.05 -6.03 -25.65
N LEU A 124 7.52 -5.71 -24.45
CA LEU A 124 6.74 -5.85 -23.22
C LEU A 124 5.88 -4.64 -22.92
N LYS A 125 6.30 -3.45 -23.31
CA LYS A 125 5.70 -2.18 -22.89
C LYS A 125 4.16 -2.16 -23.00
N ALA A 126 3.64 -2.48 -24.17
CA ALA A 126 2.19 -2.40 -24.40
C ALA A 126 1.38 -3.40 -23.55
N SER A 127 1.90 -4.59 -23.32
CA SER A 127 1.25 -5.60 -22.48
C SER A 127 1.36 -5.27 -21.00
N TYR A 128 2.52 -4.80 -20.56
CA TYR A 128 2.78 -4.36 -19.19
C TYR A 128 1.85 -3.21 -18.80
N ILE A 129 1.85 -2.10 -19.56
CA ILE A 129 1.00 -0.94 -19.27
C ILE A 129 -0.49 -1.32 -19.22
N ARG A 130 -0.94 -2.21 -20.10
CA ARG A 130 -2.32 -2.70 -20.07
C ARG A 130 -2.63 -3.47 -18.79
N GLN A 131 -1.75 -4.37 -18.37
CA GLN A 131 -1.92 -5.14 -17.12
C GLN A 131 -1.86 -4.23 -15.90
N PHE A 132 -0.92 -3.30 -15.86
CA PHE A 132 -0.79 -2.31 -14.79
C PHE A 132 -2.07 -1.46 -14.65
N ASN A 133 -2.59 -0.94 -15.77
CA ASN A 133 -3.82 -0.17 -15.77
C ASN A 133 -5.04 -1.01 -15.34
N GLN A 134 -5.09 -2.29 -15.71
CA GLN A 134 -6.13 -3.21 -15.23
C GLN A 134 -6.02 -3.45 -13.72
N PHE A 135 -4.82 -3.65 -13.20
CA PHE A 135 -4.54 -3.82 -11.79
C PHE A 135 -5.02 -2.60 -10.98
N VAL A 136 -4.62 -1.41 -11.36
CA VAL A 136 -5.05 -0.15 -10.74
C VAL A 136 -6.57 0.04 -10.83
N SER A 137 -7.15 -0.15 -12.01
CA SER A 137 -8.59 0.01 -12.24
C SER A 137 -9.42 -0.99 -11.41
N ASN A 138 -8.90 -2.21 -11.20
CA ASN A 138 -9.54 -3.20 -10.34
C ASN A 138 -9.61 -2.71 -8.90
N TYR A 139 -8.50 -2.20 -8.33
CA TYR A 139 -8.52 -1.63 -6.99
C TYR A 139 -9.46 -0.43 -6.87
N GLN A 140 -9.42 0.50 -7.82
CA GLN A 140 -10.32 1.67 -7.83
C GLN A 140 -11.78 1.27 -7.79
N ARG A 141 -12.17 0.31 -8.66
CA ARG A 141 -13.55 -0.18 -8.75
C ARG A 141 -13.99 -0.89 -7.47
N GLU A 142 -13.17 -1.84 -7.00
CA GLU A 142 -13.50 -2.67 -5.84
C GLU A 142 -13.49 -1.86 -4.54
N CYS A 143 -12.55 -0.95 -4.36
CA CYS A 143 -12.53 -0.04 -3.22
C CYS A 143 -13.76 0.88 -3.23
N GLY A 144 -14.07 1.51 -4.36
CA GLY A 144 -15.24 2.37 -4.50
C GLY A 144 -16.55 1.65 -4.21
N ALA A 145 -16.73 0.43 -4.74
CA ALA A 145 -17.90 -0.41 -4.49
C ALA A 145 -18.10 -0.80 -3.00
N ASN A 146 -17.02 -0.76 -2.22
CA ASN A 146 -17.03 -1.13 -0.79
C ASN A 146 -16.84 0.07 0.16
N PHE A 147 -17.00 1.31 -0.33
CA PHE A 147 -16.82 2.53 0.48
C PHE A 147 -15.44 2.60 1.15
N ILE A 148 -14.41 2.24 0.41
CA ILE A 148 -13.00 2.34 0.78
C ILE A 148 -12.41 3.48 -0.04
N ASP A 149 -11.82 4.46 0.62
CA ASP A 149 -11.10 5.53 -0.06
C ASP A 149 -9.80 4.97 -0.64
N TYR A 150 -9.59 5.19 -1.94
CA TYR A 150 -8.41 4.72 -2.65
C TYR A 150 -7.75 5.90 -3.36
N GLU A 151 -6.49 6.10 -3.06
CA GLU A 151 -5.68 7.18 -3.62
C GLU A 151 -4.33 6.64 -4.11
N GLN A 152 -3.95 7.02 -5.33
CA GLN A 152 -2.63 6.72 -5.88
C GLN A 152 -1.66 7.84 -5.52
N ILE A 153 -0.48 7.47 -5.03
CA ILE A 153 0.58 8.40 -4.67
C ILE A 153 1.85 7.97 -5.41
N GLY A 154 2.33 8.82 -6.32
CA GLY A 154 3.62 8.63 -6.96
C GLY A 154 4.77 8.81 -5.97
N THR A 155 5.81 7.98 -6.04
CA THR A 155 6.99 8.07 -5.17
C THR A 155 7.72 9.41 -5.25
N THR A 156 7.60 10.11 -6.39
CA THR A 156 8.16 11.45 -6.60
C THR A 156 7.22 12.58 -6.20
N THR A 157 5.95 12.28 -5.90
CA THR A 157 4.97 13.28 -5.50
C THR A 157 5.26 13.78 -4.10
N LYS A 158 5.33 15.10 -3.91
CA LYS A 158 5.45 15.66 -2.56
C LYS A 158 4.24 15.26 -1.73
N PHE A 159 4.49 14.61 -0.59
CA PHE A 159 3.45 14.01 0.27
C PHE A 159 2.44 15.04 0.79
N ASP A 160 2.88 16.27 1.07
CA ASP A 160 2.03 17.38 1.52
C ASP A 160 0.98 17.75 0.47
N TYR A 161 1.36 17.74 -0.80
CA TYR A 161 0.44 17.97 -1.91
C TYR A 161 -0.57 16.81 -2.06
N ALA A 162 -0.10 15.57 -2.05
CA ALA A 162 -0.95 14.39 -2.14
C ALA A 162 -1.97 14.35 -0.99
N LEU A 163 -1.52 14.56 0.24
CA LEU A 163 -2.37 14.56 1.43
C LEU A 163 -3.38 15.73 1.43
N SER A 164 -2.94 16.94 1.06
CA SER A 164 -3.82 18.11 0.96
C SER A 164 -4.90 17.92 -0.11
N SER A 165 -4.54 17.35 -1.27
CA SER A 165 -5.47 17.02 -2.35
C SER A 165 -6.51 16.00 -1.90
N TYR A 166 -6.09 14.95 -1.19
CA TYR A 166 -6.99 13.96 -0.62
C TYR A 166 -7.95 14.58 0.40
N LEU A 167 -7.43 15.34 1.38
CA LEU A 167 -8.24 15.96 2.42
C LEU A 167 -9.25 16.97 1.88
N SER A 168 -8.91 17.69 0.80
CA SER A 168 -9.82 18.66 0.17
C SER A 168 -11.02 18.00 -0.54
N ARG A 169 -10.85 16.76 -1.01
CA ARG A 169 -11.92 15.98 -1.66
C ARG A 169 -12.85 15.25 -0.66
N ARG A 170 -12.42 15.08 0.57
CA ARG A 170 -13.16 14.40 1.65
C ARG A 170 -14.12 15.34 2.42
N LYS A 171 -14.74 16.31 1.74
CA LYS A 171 -15.75 17.18 2.35
C LYS A 171 -17.12 16.52 2.43
#